data_e6cacf220ade1dcfce830d6f565fe7dd
#
_entry.id   e6cacf220ade1dcfce830d6f565fe7dd
#
_cell.length_a   1.000
_cell.length_b   1.000
_cell.length_c   1.000
_cell.angle_alpha   90.00
_cell.angle_beta   90.00
_cell.angle_gamma   90.00
#
_symmetry.space_group_name_H-M   'P 1'
#
loop_
_entity.id
_entity.type
_entity.pdbx_description
1 polymer ?
#
loop_
_entity_poly.entity_id
_entity_poly.type
_entity_poly.pdbx_seq_one_letter_code
_entity_poly.pdbx_strand_id
1 'polypeptide(L)'
;MDIIPEPVDYPFGKPIRLDVDSEYTRCRERPGLTRVHPPYGDDAWLVTRYHDMRSVLRDRRFVRTPPAGGDEARLTVLPLQDSILNTDPPQQTRLRRVLASGLRFNTERIHLLRSIAEQRSLTLMAGFTDTPPPYELVGDYIKPLVVEVLCPLIGIPEQDLAIFLNWFEGFAGTELAADVVEARVEEISRYTDRLIAARRAEPRDDLVSVLANALDEEGPGGAPAEDGGLAEAEIKELVNDILLAVDNVSTQLTNAFYLLLTSPGKLAELRADPGLIPAAVDELIRYAPFPSHVTFARYATEDVEVGGTLVRAGEQVLPALPSGNHDPSVFADPGELDFHRGSNPHLSFGYGTHHCMGAPLVRMLIGVAISSLSECPPMRLAVSDDELPWRSDLLIRRVETLPVTR
;
A
#
# COMPACT_ATOMS: atom_id res chain seq x y z
N MET A 1 -15.60 10.41 -36.33
CA MET A 1 -16.21 10.04 -35.06
C MET A 1 -15.46 8.79 -34.61
N ASP A 2 -14.50 8.93 -33.71
CA ASP A 2 -13.77 7.79 -33.21
C ASP A 2 -14.75 6.90 -32.46
N ILE A 3 -14.83 5.62 -32.82
CA ILE A 3 -15.68 4.64 -32.13
C ILE A 3 -15.03 4.41 -30.80
N ILE A 4 -15.66 4.90 -29.72
CA ILE A 4 -15.24 4.58 -28.37
C ILE A 4 -15.48 3.07 -28.17
N PRO A 5 -14.46 2.25 -27.84
CA PRO A 5 -14.65 0.82 -27.67
C PRO A 5 -15.61 0.52 -26.51
N GLU A 6 -16.39 -0.53 -26.63
CA GLU A 6 -17.21 -1.01 -25.52
C GLU A 6 -16.30 -1.40 -24.33
N PRO A 7 -16.68 -1.05 -23.09
CA PRO A 7 -15.90 -1.41 -21.92
C PRO A 7 -15.97 -2.92 -21.67
N VAL A 8 -14.88 -3.46 -21.10
CA VAL A 8 -14.85 -4.83 -20.62
C VAL A 8 -14.94 -4.83 -19.09
N ASP A 9 -15.56 -5.86 -18.52
CA ASP A 9 -15.69 -5.98 -17.08
C ASP A 9 -14.31 -6.02 -16.41
N TYR A 10 -14.19 -5.34 -15.28
CA TYR A 10 -12.97 -5.27 -14.50
C TYR A 10 -13.28 -5.38 -12.99
N PRO A 11 -12.51 -6.16 -12.21
CA PRO A 11 -11.31 -6.91 -12.56
C PRO A 11 -11.60 -8.10 -13.49
N PHE A 12 -10.60 -8.53 -14.26
CA PHE A 12 -10.76 -9.57 -15.30
C PHE A 12 -11.11 -10.95 -14.74
N GLY A 13 -10.74 -11.24 -13.50
CA GLY A 13 -11.03 -12.50 -12.83
C GLY A 13 -10.71 -12.46 -11.35
N LYS A 14 -11.00 -13.58 -10.66
CA LYS A 14 -10.54 -13.75 -9.27
C LYS A 14 -9.04 -14.03 -9.28
N PRO A 15 -8.25 -13.23 -8.56
CA PRO A 15 -6.82 -13.44 -8.50
C PRO A 15 -6.46 -14.75 -7.80
N ILE A 16 -5.46 -15.44 -8.32
CA ILE A 16 -4.91 -16.67 -7.72
C ILE A 16 -3.63 -16.29 -6.99
N ARG A 17 -3.58 -16.42 -5.68
CA ARG A 17 -2.40 -16.11 -4.86
C ARG A 17 -1.80 -14.73 -5.21
N LEU A 18 -0.51 -14.68 -5.56
CA LEU A 18 0.18 -13.47 -6.01
C LEU A 18 0.32 -13.39 -7.55
N ASP A 19 -0.40 -14.18 -8.30
CA ASP A 19 -0.34 -14.13 -9.76
C ASP A 19 -0.89 -12.80 -10.28
N VAL A 20 -0.26 -12.28 -11.31
CA VAL A 20 -0.75 -11.15 -12.09
C VAL A 20 -1.59 -11.68 -13.23
N ASP A 21 -2.82 -11.17 -13.36
CA ASP A 21 -3.77 -11.64 -14.37
C ASP A 21 -3.18 -11.52 -15.80
N SER A 22 -3.32 -12.61 -16.58
CA SER A 22 -2.80 -12.68 -17.94
C SER A 22 -3.47 -11.68 -18.90
N GLU A 23 -4.69 -11.20 -18.60
CA GLU A 23 -5.36 -10.17 -19.39
C GLU A 23 -4.58 -8.85 -19.41
N TYR A 24 -3.82 -8.54 -18.35
CA TYR A 24 -2.94 -7.38 -18.38
C TYR A 24 -1.88 -7.48 -19.50
N THR A 25 -1.37 -8.67 -19.81
CA THR A 25 -0.46 -8.88 -20.93
C THR A 25 -1.16 -8.60 -22.26
N ARG A 26 -2.37 -9.12 -22.44
CA ARG A 26 -3.17 -8.84 -23.65
C ARG A 26 -3.50 -7.36 -23.80
N CYS A 27 -3.80 -6.67 -22.68
CA CYS A 27 -4.04 -5.22 -22.69
C CYS A 27 -2.76 -4.44 -23.07
N ARG A 28 -1.58 -4.86 -22.62
CA ARG A 28 -0.30 -4.22 -22.99
C ARG A 28 0.03 -4.37 -24.47
N GLU A 29 -0.32 -5.49 -25.07
CA GLU A 29 -0.04 -5.80 -26.49
C GLU A 29 -1.00 -5.09 -27.46
N ARG A 30 -2.18 -4.68 -27.01
CA ARG A 30 -3.16 -3.95 -27.85
C ARG A 30 -2.71 -2.50 -28.08
N PRO A 31 -3.02 -1.92 -29.26
CA PRO A 31 -2.88 -0.48 -29.47
C PRO A 31 -3.81 0.31 -28.54
N GLY A 32 -3.33 1.41 -28.00
CA GLY A 32 -4.12 2.28 -27.11
C GLY A 32 -4.32 1.72 -25.71
N LEU A 33 -5.29 2.30 -25.00
CA LEU A 33 -5.74 1.88 -23.67
C LEU A 33 -6.97 0.97 -23.80
N THR A 34 -7.22 0.16 -22.79
CA THR A 34 -8.42 -0.68 -22.70
C THR A 34 -9.47 0.05 -21.88
N ARG A 35 -10.70 0.20 -22.42
CA ARG A 35 -11.82 0.72 -21.64
C ARG A 35 -12.37 -0.37 -20.74
N VAL A 36 -12.59 -0.06 -19.47
CA VAL A 36 -13.04 -1.01 -18.45
C VAL A 36 -14.25 -0.49 -17.69
N HIS A 37 -15.09 -1.44 -17.25
CA HIS A 37 -16.25 -1.21 -16.40
C HIS A 37 -15.98 -1.84 -15.02
N PRO A 38 -15.65 -1.04 -13.98
CA PRO A 38 -15.46 -1.54 -12.62
C PRO A 38 -16.80 -1.81 -11.93
N PRO A 39 -16.83 -2.53 -10.79
CA PRO A 39 -18.05 -2.82 -10.03
C PRO A 39 -18.80 -1.57 -9.55
N TYR A 40 -18.07 -0.48 -9.34
CA TYR A 40 -18.61 0.78 -8.85
C TYR A 40 -18.01 1.95 -9.61
N GLY A 41 -18.83 3.00 -9.79
CA GLY A 41 -18.42 4.23 -10.47
C GLY A 41 -18.55 4.15 -11.99
N ASP A 42 -17.98 5.15 -12.65
CA ASP A 42 -18.05 5.29 -14.10
C ASP A 42 -16.98 4.43 -14.80
N ASP A 43 -17.17 4.17 -16.10
CA ASP A 43 -16.15 3.52 -16.95
C ASP A 43 -14.84 4.31 -16.94
N ALA A 44 -13.73 3.58 -17.10
CA ALA A 44 -12.40 4.17 -17.08
C ALA A 44 -11.47 3.58 -18.15
N TRP A 45 -10.37 4.26 -18.44
CA TRP A 45 -9.30 3.77 -19.27
C TRP A 45 -8.23 3.07 -18.43
N LEU A 46 -8.02 1.78 -18.66
CA LEU A 46 -7.00 1.01 -17.95
C LEU A 46 -5.61 1.24 -18.56
N VAL A 47 -4.68 1.73 -17.74
CA VAL A 47 -3.29 1.97 -18.14
C VAL A 47 -2.43 0.80 -17.66
N THR A 48 -1.91 0.00 -18.61
CA THR A 48 -1.21 -1.26 -18.33
C THR A 48 0.28 -1.24 -18.65
N ARG A 49 0.73 -0.35 -19.56
CA ARG A 49 2.15 -0.23 -19.91
C ARG A 49 2.89 0.63 -18.90
N TYR A 50 4.10 0.22 -18.55
CA TYR A 50 4.92 0.92 -17.56
C TYR A 50 5.14 2.40 -17.91
N HIS A 51 5.54 2.72 -19.13
CA HIS A 51 5.87 4.08 -19.53
C HIS A 51 4.64 4.99 -19.57
N ASP A 52 3.49 4.50 -20.05
CA ASP A 52 2.22 5.23 -20.05
C ASP A 52 1.77 5.52 -18.62
N MET A 53 1.89 4.52 -17.74
CA MET A 53 1.54 4.61 -16.32
C MET A 53 2.40 5.65 -15.61
N ARG A 54 3.71 5.59 -15.83
CA ARG A 54 4.64 6.56 -15.25
C ARG A 54 4.38 7.98 -15.76
N SER A 55 3.97 8.13 -17.03
CA SER A 55 3.57 9.40 -17.61
C SER A 55 2.33 9.94 -16.90
N VAL A 56 1.25 9.16 -16.81
CA VAL A 56 0.01 9.54 -16.11
C VAL A 56 0.26 9.91 -14.66
N LEU A 57 1.05 9.13 -13.93
CA LEU A 57 1.32 9.37 -12.50
C LEU A 57 2.13 10.66 -12.25
N ARG A 58 2.85 11.17 -13.24
CA ARG A 58 3.68 12.39 -13.15
C ARG A 58 2.98 13.62 -13.71
N ASP A 59 2.09 13.45 -14.68
CA ASP A 59 1.47 14.53 -15.42
C ASP A 59 0.43 15.25 -14.55
N ARG A 60 0.60 16.57 -14.38
CA ARG A 60 -0.31 17.41 -13.57
C ARG A 60 -1.69 17.62 -14.19
N ARG A 61 -1.86 17.24 -15.45
CA ARG A 61 -3.16 17.22 -16.11
C ARG A 61 -4.05 16.06 -15.65
N PHE A 62 -3.46 15.08 -14.96
CA PHE A 62 -4.18 13.99 -14.30
C PHE A 62 -4.26 14.24 -12.80
N VAL A 63 -5.46 14.61 -12.35
CA VAL A 63 -5.77 14.90 -10.94
C VAL A 63 -6.48 13.74 -10.29
N ARG A 64 -6.54 13.74 -8.96
CA ARG A 64 -7.28 12.78 -8.13
C ARG A 64 -8.71 13.22 -7.86
N THR A 65 -8.93 14.52 -7.78
CA THR A 65 -10.25 15.08 -7.50
C THR A 65 -11.18 14.81 -8.68
N PRO A 66 -12.32 14.12 -8.47
CA PRO A 66 -13.28 13.86 -9.53
C PRO A 66 -13.91 15.17 -10.02
N PRO A 67 -14.27 15.25 -11.33
CA PRO A 67 -15.05 16.36 -11.83
C PRO A 67 -16.45 16.37 -11.22
N ALA A 68 -17.11 17.52 -11.20
CA ALA A 68 -18.46 17.64 -10.67
C ALA A 68 -19.44 16.65 -11.33
N GLY A 69 -20.06 15.80 -10.53
CA GLY A 69 -21.00 14.78 -10.99
C GLY A 69 -20.37 13.48 -11.52
N GLY A 70 -19.03 13.35 -11.49
CA GLY A 70 -18.34 12.09 -11.80
C GLY A 70 -18.36 11.15 -10.61
N ASP A 71 -18.48 9.85 -10.85
CA ASP A 71 -18.31 8.78 -9.84
C ASP A 71 -16.99 8.06 -10.10
N GLU A 72 -16.17 7.93 -9.05
CA GLU A 72 -14.84 7.31 -9.15
C GLU A 72 -14.95 5.83 -9.52
N ALA A 73 -14.25 5.43 -10.56
CA ALA A 73 -14.06 4.02 -10.92
C ALA A 73 -13.31 3.28 -9.82
N ARG A 74 -13.96 2.35 -9.14
CA ARG A 74 -13.43 1.70 -7.93
C ARG A 74 -13.88 0.26 -7.78
N LEU A 75 -13.16 -0.48 -6.95
CA LEU A 75 -13.45 -1.88 -6.63
C LEU A 75 -14.13 -2.03 -5.26
N THR A 76 -14.20 -0.97 -4.47
CA THR A 76 -14.81 -0.94 -3.13
C THR A 76 -16.14 -0.18 -3.16
N VAL A 77 -17.02 -0.51 -2.21
CA VAL A 77 -18.36 0.07 -2.13
C VAL A 77 -18.31 1.58 -1.94
N LEU A 78 -17.47 2.05 -1.02
CA LEU A 78 -17.33 3.49 -0.73
C LEU A 78 -16.14 4.08 -1.46
N PRO A 79 -16.28 5.31 -2.01
CA PRO A 79 -15.15 6.06 -2.55
C PRO A 79 -14.24 6.56 -1.43
N LEU A 80 -12.96 6.76 -1.75
CA LEU A 80 -12.00 7.45 -0.87
C LEU A 80 -12.17 8.95 -1.00
N GLN A 81 -13.18 9.52 -0.37
CA GLN A 81 -13.38 10.96 -0.32
C GLN A 81 -12.51 11.55 0.81
N ASP A 82 -12.09 12.80 0.62
CA ASP A 82 -11.39 13.64 1.60
C ASP A 82 -10.04 13.15 2.14
N SER A 83 -9.50 12.03 1.64
CA SER A 83 -8.18 11.49 1.98
C SER A 83 -7.06 12.27 1.29
N ILE A 84 -5.87 12.39 1.95
CA ILE A 84 -4.66 12.90 1.29
C ILE A 84 -4.28 12.06 0.07
N LEU A 85 -4.69 10.80 0.06
CA LEU A 85 -4.51 9.90 -1.07
C LEU A 85 -5.31 10.33 -2.29
N ASN A 86 -6.38 11.12 -2.09
CA ASN A 86 -7.29 11.61 -3.13
C ASN A 86 -7.30 13.15 -3.28
N THR A 87 -6.32 13.84 -2.69
CA THR A 87 -6.18 15.29 -2.71
C THR A 87 -5.07 15.71 -3.68
N ASP A 88 -5.25 16.82 -4.39
CA ASP A 88 -4.28 17.36 -5.35
C ASP A 88 -3.49 18.55 -4.79
N PRO A 89 -2.32 18.90 -5.41
CA PRO A 89 -1.65 20.16 -5.11
C PRO A 89 -2.54 21.39 -5.43
N PRO A 90 -2.50 22.47 -4.63
CA PRO A 90 -1.51 22.75 -3.57
C PRO A 90 -1.84 22.13 -2.20
N GLN A 91 -3.08 21.74 -1.94
CA GLN A 91 -3.49 21.19 -0.66
C GLN A 91 -2.72 19.92 -0.28
N GLN A 92 -2.61 18.96 -1.19
CA GLN A 92 -1.81 17.75 -0.99
C GLN A 92 -0.36 18.07 -0.58
N THR A 93 0.25 19.08 -1.18
CA THR A 93 1.63 19.48 -0.86
C THR A 93 1.76 20.00 0.57
N ARG A 94 0.76 20.77 1.04
CA ARG A 94 0.69 21.27 2.41
C ARG A 94 0.54 20.12 3.40
N LEU A 95 -0.43 19.22 3.18
CA LEU A 95 -0.67 18.06 4.04
C LEU A 95 0.57 17.14 4.14
N ARG A 96 1.21 16.87 3.00
CA ARG A 96 2.46 16.07 2.97
C ARG A 96 3.61 16.73 3.74
N ARG A 97 3.71 18.06 3.74
CA ARG A 97 4.73 18.77 4.51
C ARG A 97 4.56 18.55 6.01
N VAL A 98 3.32 18.64 6.51
CA VAL A 98 3.02 18.38 7.92
C VAL A 98 3.30 16.91 8.28
N LEU A 99 2.86 15.97 7.47
CA LEU A 99 3.18 14.55 7.66
C LEU A 99 4.71 14.30 7.69
N ALA A 100 5.45 14.89 6.76
CA ALA A 100 6.90 14.73 6.70
C ALA A 100 7.59 15.28 7.96
N SER A 101 7.09 16.39 8.51
CA SER A 101 7.60 16.96 9.77
C SER A 101 7.38 16.05 10.97
N GLY A 102 6.27 15.32 11.01
CA GLY A 102 5.95 14.37 12.07
C GLY A 102 6.69 13.04 11.94
N LEU A 103 6.75 12.49 10.73
CA LEU A 103 7.45 11.23 10.46
C LEU A 103 8.96 11.34 10.64
N ARG A 104 9.54 12.50 10.30
CA ARG A 104 10.98 12.78 10.44
C ARG A 104 11.87 11.66 9.91
N PHE A 105 11.57 11.11 8.73
CA PHE A 105 12.37 10.05 8.12
C PHE A 105 13.74 10.57 7.63
N ASN A 106 14.49 11.12 8.56
CA ASN A 106 15.92 11.41 8.37
C ASN A 106 16.76 10.15 8.67
N THR A 107 18.05 10.22 8.37
CA THR A 107 18.98 9.10 8.58
C THR A 107 18.98 8.60 10.02
N GLU A 108 19.02 9.51 10.99
CA GLU A 108 19.07 9.17 12.43
C GLU A 108 17.80 8.43 12.88
N ARG A 109 16.60 8.91 12.50
CA ARG A 109 15.33 8.28 12.86
C ARG A 109 15.20 6.89 12.21
N ILE A 110 15.59 6.74 10.96
CA ILE A 110 15.59 5.43 10.28
C ILE A 110 16.57 4.47 10.95
N HIS A 111 17.77 4.92 11.35
CA HIS A 111 18.71 4.07 12.10
C HIS A 111 18.15 3.64 13.47
N LEU A 112 17.50 4.54 14.20
CA LEU A 112 16.85 4.20 15.47
C LEU A 112 15.75 3.15 15.27
N LEU A 113 14.84 3.38 14.29
CA LEU A 113 13.76 2.44 13.99
C LEU A 113 14.31 1.08 13.52
N ARG A 114 15.41 1.07 12.78
CA ARG A 114 16.10 -0.16 12.39
C ARG A 114 16.59 -0.92 13.61
N SER A 115 17.28 -0.26 14.53
CA SER A 115 17.79 -0.92 15.75
C SER A 115 16.67 -1.51 16.62
N ILE A 116 15.53 -0.81 16.71
CA ILE A 116 14.34 -1.32 17.40
C ILE A 116 13.81 -2.55 16.66
N ALA A 117 13.65 -2.47 15.34
CA ALA A 117 13.14 -3.58 14.53
C ALA A 117 14.06 -4.81 14.59
N GLU A 118 15.38 -4.64 14.52
CA GLU A 118 16.36 -5.73 14.64
C GLU A 118 16.27 -6.42 16.00
N GLN A 119 16.23 -5.65 17.10
CA GLN A 119 16.10 -6.20 18.44
C GLN A 119 14.79 -6.98 18.60
N ARG A 120 13.67 -6.43 18.11
CA ARG A 120 12.36 -7.08 18.19
C ARG A 120 12.28 -8.32 17.31
N SER A 121 12.81 -8.26 16.11
CA SER A 121 12.89 -9.38 15.19
C SER A 121 13.65 -10.56 15.82
N LEU A 122 14.83 -10.30 16.41
CA LEU A 122 15.60 -11.32 17.10
C LEU A 122 14.83 -11.93 18.29
N THR A 123 14.15 -11.12 19.10
CA THR A 123 13.34 -11.59 20.23
C THR A 123 12.21 -12.50 19.79
N LEU A 124 11.46 -12.09 18.75
CA LEU A 124 10.34 -12.86 18.19
C LEU A 124 10.81 -14.17 17.57
N MET A 125 11.92 -14.15 16.81
CA MET A 125 12.50 -15.37 16.23
C MET A 125 13.03 -16.34 17.28
N ALA A 126 13.61 -15.84 18.40
CA ALA A 126 14.05 -16.67 19.50
C ALA A 126 12.89 -17.42 20.15
N GLY A 127 11.69 -16.82 20.21
CA GLY A 127 10.48 -17.46 20.73
C GLY A 127 10.12 -18.77 20.03
N PHE A 128 10.48 -18.92 18.75
CA PHE A 128 10.28 -20.17 18.00
C PHE A 128 11.24 -21.30 18.41
N THR A 129 12.30 -21.02 19.18
CA THR A 129 13.18 -22.07 19.68
C THR A 129 12.57 -22.81 20.88
N ASP A 130 11.70 -22.15 21.62
CA ASP A 130 11.15 -22.62 22.90
C ASP A 130 9.77 -23.30 22.75
N THR A 131 9.18 -23.24 21.56
CA THR A 131 7.88 -23.83 21.24
C THR A 131 8.01 -24.98 20.24
N PRO A 132 7.16 -26.02 20.30
CA PRO A 132 7.15 -27.05 19.26
C PRO A 132 6.51 -26.54 17.97
N PRO A 133 6.99 -27.00 16.78
CA PRO A 133 6.33 -26.67 15.50
C PRO A 133 4.93 -27.31 15.40
N PRO A 134 4.03 -26.82 14.52
CA PRO A 134 4.27 -25.74 13.57
C PRO A 134 4.25 -24.36 14.23
N TYR A 135 5.06 -23.42 13.70
CA TYR A 135 5.06 -22.01 14.08
C TYR A 135 4.16 -21.23 13.12
N GLU A 136 3.52 -20.16 13.58
CA GLU A 136 2.67 -19.33 12.74
C GLU A 136 3.34 -17.95 12.53
N LEU A 137 3.91 -17.74 11.32
CA LEU A 137 4.74 -16.56 11.07
C LEU A 137 3.95 -15.25 10.99
N VAL A 138 2.69 -15.27 10.54
CA VAL A 138 1.91 -14.05 10.42
C VAL A 138 1.51 -13.51 11.79
N GLY A 139 0.95 -14.35 12.66
CA GLY A 139 0.48 -13.95 13.98
C GLY A 139 1.58 -13.83 15.02
N ASP A 140 2.59 -14.73 14.97
CA ASP A 140 3.59 -14.85 16.03
C ASP A 140 4.88 -14.05 15.73
N TYR A 141 5.05 -13.59 14.46
CA TYR A 141 6.25 -12.82 14.09
C TYR A 141 5.91 -11.54 13.30
N ILE A 142 5.23 -11.64 12.16
CA ILE A 142 5.08 -10.51 11.23
C ILE A 142 4.23 -9.40 11.87
N LYS A 143 3.03 -9.73 12.32
CA LYS A 143 2.14 -8.75 12.96
C LYS A 143 2.77 -8.12 14.21
N PRO A 144 3.31 -8.89 15.17
CA PRO A 144 4.01 -8.32 16.33
C PRO A 144 5.15 -7.39 15.94
N LEU A 145 6.02 -7.78 14.99
CA LEU A 145 7.13 -6.93 14.54
C LEU A 145 6.64 -5.58 13.98
N VAL A 146 5.64 -5.61 13.12
CA VAL A 146 5.08 -4.39 12.51
C VAL A 146 4.43 -3.51 13.58
N VAL A 147 3.63 -4.08 14.45
CA VAL A 147 2.91 -3.37 15.53
C VAL A 147 3.90 -2.70 16.49
N GLU A 148 4.89 -3.43 16.97
CA GLU A 148 5.84 -2.92 17.95
C GLU A 148 6.77 -1.82 17.39
N VAL A 149 6.94 -1.74 16.06
CA VAL A 149 7.70 -0.67 15.42
C VAL A 149 6.80 0.50 15.00
N LEU A 150 5.65 0.24 14.39
CA LEU A 150 4.80 1.29 13.82
C LEU A 150 3.86 1.94 14.85
N CYS A 151 3.28 1.18 15.76
CA CYS A 151 2.31 1.76 16.70
C CYS A 151 2.91 2.84 17.60
N PRO A 152 4.11 2.70 18.17
CA PRO A 152 4.77 3.78 18.91
C PRO A 152 5.12 4.99 18.03
N LEU A 153 5.56 4.75 16.77
CA LEU A 153 5.88 5.82 15.82
C LEU A 153 4.64 6.65 15.46
N ILE A 154 3.52 5.98 15.26
CA ILE A 154 2.25 6.63 14.87
C ILE A 154 1.57 7.24 16.11
N GLY A 155 1.64 6.61 17.25
CA GLY A 155 0.97 7.00 18.48
C GLY A 155 -0.29 6.18 18.79
N ILE A 156 -0.36 4.94 18.26
CA ILE A 156 -1.46 4.01 18.50
C ILE A 156 -1.14 3.15 19.72
N PRO A 157 -2.04 3.05 20.71
CA PRO A 157 -1.93 2.04 21.75
C PRO A 157 -2.06 0.63 21.16
N GLU A 158 -1.15 -0.28 21.53
CA GLU A 158 -1.12 -1.64 20.99
C GLU A 158 -2.44 -2.41 21.21
N GLN A 159 -3.07 -2.22 22.36
CA GLN A 159 -4.35 -2.85 22.70
C GLN A 159 -5.50 -2.46 21.76
N ASP A 160 -5.36 -1.37 21.00
CA ASP A 160 -6.41 -0.84 20.11
C ASP A 160 -6.28 -1.38 18.69
N LEU A 161 -5.24 -2.17 18.41
CA LEU A 161 -4.93 -2.68 17.06
C LEU A 161 -6.12 -3.41 16.39
N ALA A 162 -6.93 -4.14 17.17
CA ALA A 162 -8.07 -4.88 16.64
C ALA A 162 -9.10 -3.96 15.96
N ILE A 163 -9.26 -2.71 16.44
CA ILE A 163 -10.15 -1.71 15.87
C ILE A 163 -9.68 -1.36 14.44
N PHE A 164 -8.36 -1.22 14.26
CA PHE A 164 -7.78 -0.87 12.96
C PHE A 164 -7.88 -1.98 11.95
N LEU A 165 -7.63 -3.21 12.37
CA LEU A 165 -7.74 -4.38 11.48
C LEU A 165 -9.18 -4.55 11.00
N ASN A 166 -10.16 -4.35 11.89
CA ASN A 166 -11.58 -4.40 11.53
C ASN A 166 -11.97 -3.28 10.54
N TRP A 167 -11.47 -2.06 10.77
CA TRP A 167 -11.70 -0.95 9.86
C TRP A 167 -11.00 -1.15 8.51
N PHE A 168 -9.74 -1.61 8.51
CA PHE A 168 -9.01 -1.89 7.28
C PHE A 168 -9.74 -2.90 6.39
N GLU A 169 -10.32 -3.94 6.96
CA GLU A 169 -11.16 -4.88 6.22
C GLU A 169 -12.40 -4.21 5.62
N GLY A 170 -12.98 -3.24 6.32
CA GLY A 170 -14.06 -2.40 5.78
C GLY A 170 -13.62 -1.57 4.58
N PHE A 171 -12.44 -0.96 4.68
CA PHE A 171 -11.87 -0.10 3.65
C PHE A 171 -11.41 -0.89 2.41
N ALA A 172 -10.69 -2.00 2.61
CA ALA A 172 -10.07 -2.78 1.55
C ALA A 172 -10.96 -3.93 1.03
N GLY A 173 -12.09 -4.20 1.67
CA GLY A 173 -12.99 -5.29 1.30
C GLY A 173 -13.75 -5.00 0.01
N THR A 174 -13.78 -5.99 -0.88
CA THR A 174 -14.45 -5.90 -2.18
C THR A 174 -15.82 -6.58 -2.20
N GLU A 175 -16.14 -7.38 -1.16
CA GLU A 175 -17.36 -8.19 -1.08
C GLU A 175 -18.27 -7.83 0.13
N LEU A 176 -17.93 -6.77 0.88
CA LEU A 176 -18.71 -6.37 2.05
C LEU A 176 -19.95 -5.57 1.68
N ALA A 177 -21.03 -5.74 2.46
CA ALA A 177 -22.22 -4.93 2.32
C ALA A 177 -21.99 -3.47 2.80
N ALA A 178 -22.68 -2.52 2.19
CA ALA A 178 -22.46 -1.09 2.43
C ALA A 178 -22.67 -0.70 3.90
N ASP A 179 -23.72 -1.22 4.55
CA ASP A 179 -24.03 -0.96 5.95
C ASP A 179 -22.93 -1.45 6.91
N VAL A 180 -22.28 -2.58 6.58
CA VAL A 180 -21.13 -3.10 7.34
C VAL A 180 -19.93 -2.16 7.19
N VAL A 181 -19.66 -1.67 5.98
CA VAL A 181 -18.55 -0.74 5.71
C VAL A 181 -18.81 0.60 6.42
N GLU A 182 -20.02 1.14 6.32
CA GLU A 182 -20.41 2.39 7.00
C GLU A 182 -20.25 2.28 8.52
N ALA A 183 -20.69 1.17 9.14
CA ALA A 183 -20.51 0.94 10.57
C ALA A 183 -19.04 0.94 11.01
N ARG A 184 -18.16 0.32 10.20
CA ARG A 184 -16.71 0.29 10.46
C ARG A 184 -16.07 1.67 10.31
N VAL A 185 -16.48 2.44 9.30
CA VAL A 185 -16.02 3.83 9.11
C VAL A 185 -16.45 4.70 10.29
N GLU A 186 -17.67 4.54 10.80
CA GLU A 186 -18.12 5.27 11.99
C GLU A 186 -17.35 4.86 13.26
N GLU A 187 -17.01 3.60 13.41
CA GLU A 187 -16.22 3.12 14.55
C GLU A 187 -14.81 3.72 14.57
N ILE A 188 -14.10 3.69 13.42
CA ILE A 188 -12.75 4.26 13.32
C ILE A 188 -12.80 5.79 13.48
N SER A 189 -13.80 6.45 12.93
CA SER A 189 -14.02 7.89 13.08
C SER A 189 -14.10 8.29 14.55
N ARG A 190 -14.95 7.62 15.34
CA ARG A 190 -15.08 7.83 16.79
C ARG A 190 -13.80 7.50 17.56
N TYR A 191 -13.07 6.47 17.13
CA TYR A 191 -11.77 6.14 17.72
C TYR A 191 -10.76 7.25 17.48
N THR A 192 -10.64 7.71 16.24
CA THR A 192 -9.70 8.77 15.83
C THR A 192 -9.95 10.06 16.60
N ASP A 193 -11.22 10.45 16.78
CA ASP A 193 -11.58 11.63 17.60
C ASP A 193 -11.05 11.50 19.03
N ARG A 194 -11.21 10.32 19.66
CA ARG A 194 -10.70 10.08 21.02
C ARG A 194 -9.17 10.09 21.08
N LEU A 195 -8.52 9.51 20.07
CA LEU A 195 -7.05 9.45 20.01
C LEU A 195 -6.46 10.86 19.86
N ILE A 196 -7.01 11.67 18.96
CA ILE A 196 -6.61 13.07 18.77
C ILE A 196 -6.79 13.86 20.08
N ALA A 197 -7.95 13.76 20.72
CA ALA A 197 -8.23 14.45 21.98
C ALA A 197 -7.24 14.03 23.11
N ALA A 198 -6.93 12.74 23.20
CA ALA A 198 -5.96 12.23 24.18
C ALA A 198 -4.54 12.76 23.92
N ARG A 199 -4.12 12.87 22.64
CA ARG A 199 -2.80 13.40 22.28
C ARG A 199 -2.69 14.92 22.43
N ARG A 200 -3.79 15.65 22.33
CA ARG A 200 -3.83 17.08 22.69
C ARG A 200 -3.67 17.29 24.19
N ALA A 201 -4.34 16.46 25.00
CA ALA A 201 -4.27 16.55 26.46
C ALA A 201 -2.88 16.10 26.99
N GLU A 202 -2.28 15.10 26.39
CA GLU A 202 -0.97 14.52 26.76
C GLU A 202 -0.14 14.25 25.50
N PRO A 203 0.58 15.27 24.97
CA PRO A 203 1.44 15.10 23.80
C PRO A 203 2.60 14.13 24.06
N ARG A 204 2.94 13.30 23.04
CA ARG A 204 4.04 12.34 23.04
C ARG A 204 4.95 12.56 21.83
N ASP A 205 6.10 11.86 21.78
CA ASP A 205 6.97 11.87 20.59
C ASP A 205 6.43 10.89 19.53
N ASP A 206 5.20 11.14 19.05
CA ASP A 206 4.54 10.35 18.04
C ASP A 206 3.86 11.26 16.98
N LEU A 207 3.51 10.64 15.85
CA LEU A 207 2.94 11.36 14.71
C LEU A 207 1.56 11.95 15.02
N VAL A 208 0.70 11.21 15.71
CA VAL A 208 -0.64 11.71 16.07
C VAL A 208 -0.53 12.95 16.96
N SER A 209 0.44 13.02 17.89
CA SER A 209 0.71 14.19 18.70
C SER A 209 1.12 15.39 17.85
N VAL A 210 1.97 15.19 16.84
CA VAL A 210 2.36 16.26 15.90
C VAL A 210 1.13 16.76 15.12
N LEU A 211 0.34 15.85 14.56
CA LEU A 211 -0.87 16.22 13.81
C LEU A 211 -1.92 16.90 14.68
N ALA A 212 -2.20 16.34 15.86
CA ALA A 212 -3.20 16.85 16.80
C ALA A 212 -2.92 18.30 17.27
N ASN A 213 -1.64 18.68 17.27
CA ASN A 213 -1.20 20.02 17.68
C ASN A 213 -0.82 20.94 16.50
N ALA A 214 -1.04 20.48 15.26
CA ALA A 214 -0.80 21.26 14.04
C ALA A 214 -2.02 22.10 13.61
N LEU A 215 -2.96 22.37 14.52
CA LEU A 215 -4.13 23.21 14.25
C LEU A 215 -3.72 24.61 13.79
N ASP A 216 -4.40 25.11 12.79
CA ASP A 216 -4.39 26.52 12.45
C ASP A 216 -5.02 27.33 13.60
N GLU A 217 -4.32 28.34 14.08
CA GLU A 217 -5.00 29.46 14.69
C GLU A 217 -5.79 30.14 13.57
N GLU A 218 -7.13 30.13 13.64
CA GLU A 218 -8.01 30.67 12.61
C GLU A 218 -7.55 32.08 12.20
N GLY A 219 -7.12 32.19 10.96
CA GLY A 219 -6.88 33.51 10.36
C GLY A 219 -8.22 34.27 10.22
N PRO A 220 -8.18 35.60 10.08
CA PRO A 220 -9.38 36.43 9.96
C PRO A 220 -10.27 35.96 8.81
N GLY A 221 -11.44 35.39 9.11
CA GLY A 221 -12.42 34.95 8.13
C GLY A 221 -12.49 33.42 7.91
N GLY A 222 -11.83 32.60 8.77
CA GLY A 222 -11.95 31.12 8.69
C GLY A 222 -11.17 30.47 7.53
N ALA A 223 -10.28 31.21 6.89
CA ALA A 223 -9.35 30.65 5.90
C ALA A 223 -8.12 30.07 6.61
N PRO A 224 -7.58 28.91 6.17
CA PRO A 224 -6.32 28.39 6.70
C PRO A 224 -5.23 29.44 6.57
N ALA A 225 -4.39 29.61 7.61
CA ALA A 225 -3.25 30.51 7.52
C ALA A 225 -2.35 30.08 6.36
N GLU A 226 -1.74 31.04 5.63
CA GLU A 226 -0.89 30.76 4.46
C GLU A 226 0.33 29.90 4.78
N ASP A 227 0.66 29.67 6.06
CA ASP A 227 1.86 28.99 6.55
C ASP A 227 1.67 27.56 7.11
N GLY A 228 0.51 26.93 7.01
CA GLY A 228 0.51 25.47 7.09
C GLY A 228 -0.11 24.78 8.29
N GLY A 229 -1.03 25.38 9.03
CA GLY A 229 -1.86 24.66 9.99
C GLY A 229 -2.87 23.71 9.31
N LEU A 230 -3.51 22.82 10.09
CA LEU A 230 -4.49 21.84 9.62
C LEU A 230 -5.87 22.16 10.18
N ALA A 231 -6.89 21.99 9.35
CA ALA A 231 -8.27 21.94 9.83
C ALA A 231 -8.52 20.65 10.63
N GLU A 232 -9.47 20.65 11.55
CA GLU A 232 -9.83 19.48 12.37
C GLU A 232 -10.15 18.25 11.51
N ALA A 233 -10.90 18.43 10.43
CA ALA A 233 -11.23 17.37 9.50
C ALA A 233 -9.97 16.82 8.81
N GLU A 234 -9.02 17.66 8.41
CA GLU A 234 -7.77 17.23 7.78
C GLU A 234 -6.87 16.44 8.75
N ILE A 235 -6.83 16.83 10.04
CA ILE A 235 -6.11 16.06 11.06
C ILE A 235 -6.68 14.65 11.16
N LYS A 236 -8.00 14.54 11.22
CA LYS A 236 -8.71 13.28 11.33
C LYS A 236 -8.45 12.37 10.14
N GLU A 237 -8.56 12.91 8.92
CA GLU A 237 -8.29 12.15 7.70
C GLU A 237 -6.82 11.72 7.60
N LEU A 238 -5.87 12.59 7.95
CA LEU A 238 -4.45 12.21 7.96
C LEU A 238 -4.16 11.09 8.96
N VAL A 239 -4.79 11.09 10.13
CA VAL A 239 -4.65 9.99 11.10
C VAL A 239 -5.23 8.71 10.52
N ASN A 240 -6.43 8.75 9.93
CA ASN A 240 -7.05 7.59 9.29
C ASN A 240 -6.17 7.01 8.16
N ASP A 241 -5.63 7.86 7.28
CA ASP A 241 -4.75 7.44 6.17
C ASP A 241 -3.47 6.74 6.65
N ILE A 242 -2.91 7.20 7.78
CA ILE A 242 -1.70 6.58 8.34
C ILE A 242 -2.01 5.23 8.99
N LEU A 243 -3.20 5.07 9.55
CA LEU A 243 -3.64 3.80 10.14
C LEU A 243 -3.67 2.67 9.11
N LEU A 244 -3.97 2.97 7.84
CA LEU A 244 -3.88 2.01 6.72
C LEU A 244 -2.46 1.45 6.54
N ALA A 245 -1.43 2.21 6.90
CA ALA A 245 -0.05 1.80 6.69
C ALA A 245 0.34 0.55 7.49
N VAL A 246 -0.23 0.33 8.67
CA VAL A 246 0.13 -0.80 9.55
C VAL A 246 -0.20 -2.14 8.87
N ASP A 247 -1.42 -2.28 8.36
CA ASP A 247 -1.82 -3.52 7.68
C ASP A 247 -1.16 -3.68 6.30
N ASN A 248 -0.95 -2.58 5.59
CA ASN A 248 -0.21 -2.58 4.32
C ASN A 248 1.22 -3.13 4.50
N VAL A 249 1.93 -2.72 5.55
CA VAL A 249 3.29 -3.21 5.84
C VAL A 249 3.25 -4.68 6.25
N SER A 250 2.30 -5.09 7.11
CA SER A 250 2.11 -6.49 7.49
C SER A 250 1.86 -7.38 6.28
N THR A 251 1.03 -6.92 5.35
CA THR A 251 0.72 -7.63 4.10
C THR A 251 1.97 -7.78 3.21
N GLN A 252 2.75 -6.71 3.03
CA GLN A 252 3.97 -6.77 2.23
C GLN A 252 5.02 -7.72 2.84
N LEU A 253 5.18 -7.73 4.16
CA LEU A 253 6.04 -8.69 4.84
C LEU A 253 5.53 -10.12 4.66
N THR A 254 4.23 -10.35 4.82
CA THR A 254 3.61 -11.67 4.64
C THR A 254 3.85 -12.19 3.23
N ASN A 255 3.65 -11.36 2.22
CA ASN A 255 3.88 -11.73 0.82
C ASN A 255 5.36 -12.01 0.53
N ALA A 256 6.27 -11.22 1.10
CA ALA A 256 7.71 -11.46 0.97
C ALA A 256 8.13 -12.79 1.60
N PHE A 257 7.62 -13.11 2.78
CA PHE A 257 7.89 -14.40 3.46
C PHE A 257 7.29 -15.56 2.70
N TYR A 258 6.06 -15.44 2.22
CA TYR A 258 5.42 -16.44 1.36
C TYR A 258 6.28 -16.74 0.12
N LEU A 259 6.71 -15.71 -0.60
CA LEU A 259 7.55 -15.89 -1.79
C LEU A 259 8.87 -16.58 -1.49
N LEU A 260 9.52 -16.24 -0.38
CA LEU A 260 10.78 -16.87 0.03
C LEU A 260 10.60 -18.32 0.48
N LEU A 261 9.51 -18.65 1.15
CA LEU A 261 9.21 -20.01 1.60
C LEU A 261 8.75 -20.92 0.47
N THR A 262 8.08 -20.38 -0.54
CA THR A 262 7.70 -21.12 -1.75
C THR A 262 8.81 -21.16 -2.81
N SER A 263 9.88 -20.38 -2.63
CA SER A 263 11.07 -20.35 -3.48
C SER A 263 12.34 -20.65 -2.66
N PRO A 264 12.52 -21.89 -2.15
CA PRO A 264 13.60 -22.19 -1.20
C PRO A 264 15.00 -21.94 -1.74
N GLY A 265 15.19 -22.01 -3.08
CA GLY A 265 16.43 -21.61 -3.72
C GLY A 265 16.76 -20.12 -3.52
N LYS A 266 15.75 -19.25 -3.52
CA LYS A 266 15.91 -17.81 -3.28
C LYS A 266 16.26 -17.48 -1.84
N LEU A 267 15.68 -18.17 -0.89
CA LEU A 267 16.06 -18.03 0.52
C LEU A 267 17.49 -18.57 0.77
N ALA A 268 17.88 -19.67 0.12
CA ALA A 268 19.25 -20.20 0.20
C ALA A 268 20.27 -19.22 -0.40
N GLU A 269 19.93 -18.53 -1.47
CA GLU A 269 20.76 -17.49 -2.11
C GLU A 269 21.02 -16.33 -1.13
N LEU A 270 20.00 -15.82 -0.41
CA LEU A 270 20.14 -14.77 0.61
C LEU A 270 20.96 -15.22 1.83
N ARG A 271 20.89 -16.50 2.18
CA ARG A 271 21.74 -17.08 3.24
C ARG A 271 23.21 -17.14 2.84
N ALA A 272 23.49 -17.46 1.57
CA ALA A 272 24.83 -17.53 1.03
C ALA A 272 25.45 -16.13 0.84
N ASP A 273 24.65 -15.14 0.46
CA ASP A 273 25.08 -13.76 0.25
C ASP A 273 24.05 -12.77 0.85
N PRO A 274 24.17 -12.41 2.14
CA PRO A 274 23.31 -11.39 2.76
C PRO A 274 23.43 -10.00 2.12
N GLY A 275 24.47 -9.73 1.35
CA GLY A 275 24.63 -8.49 0.59
C GLY A 275 23.55 -8.27 -0.46
N LEU A 276 22.85 -9.33 -0.87
CA LEU A 276 21.71 -9.27 -1.80
C LEU A 276 20.42 -8.76 -1.16
N ILE A 277 20.30 -8.72 0.17
CA ILE A 277 19.05 -8.35 0.86
C ILE A 277 18.46 -7.02 0.37
N PRO A 278 19.22 -5.93 0.20
CA PRO A 278 18.62 -4.68 -0.31
C PRO A 278 17.99 -4.82 -1.71
N ALA A 279 18.63 -5.55 -2.62
CA ALA A 279 18.09 -5.82 -3.95
C ALA A 279 16.89 -6.77 -3.91
N ALA A 280 16.96 -7.78 -3.04
CA ALA A 280 15.86 -8.73 -2.82
C ALA A 280 14.62 -8.03 -2.27
N VAL A 281 14.76 -7.04 -1.39
CA VAL A 281 13.63 -6.27 -0.87
C VAL A 281 12.88 -5.56 -2.00
N ASP A 282 13.59 -4.83 -2.87
CA ASP A 282 12.95 -4.15 -4.00
C ASP A 282 12.35 -5.14 -5.02
N GLU A 283 13.00 -6.29 -5.23
CA GLU A 283 12.46 -7.32 -6.13
C GLU A 283 11.21 -8.01 -5.57
N LEU A 284 11.18 -8.34 -4.28
CA LEU A 284 10.00 -8.89 -3.62
C LEU A 284 8.82 -7.91 -3.66
N ILE A 285 9.09 -6.61 -3.45
CA ILE A 285 8.09 -5.54 -3.56
C ILE A 285 7.60 -5.36 -5.00
N ARG A 286 8.46 -5.51 -5.99
CA ARG A 286 8.08 -5.47 -7.41
C ARG A 286 7.21 -6.66 -7.78
N TYR A 287 7.67 -7.85 -7.40
CA TYR A 287 7.08 -9.13 -7.81
C TYR A 287 5.68 -9.33 -7.22
N ALA A 288 5.51 -9.05 -5.93
CA ALA A 288 4.20 -9.15 -5.29
C ALA A 288 3.26 -8.04 -5.80
N PRO A 289 2.08 -8.39 -6.37
CA PRO A 289 1.12 -7.39 -6.83
C PRO A 289 0.53 -6.64 -5.64
N PHE A 290 0.94 -5.38 -5.48
CA PHE A 290 0.48 -4.50 -4.42
C PHE A 290 0.22 -3.09 -4.99
N PRO A 291 -1.01 -2.61 -4.96
CA PRO A 291 -2.25 -3.37 -4.67
C PRO A 291 -2.49 -4.49 -5.69
N SER A 292 -3.40 -5.39 -5.40
CA SER A 292 -3.69 -6.54 -6.30
C SER A 292 -4.25 -6.13 -7.65
N HIS A 293 -4.91 -4.98 -7.67
CA HIS A 293 -5.56 -4.38 -8.82
C HIS A 293 -5.25 -2.88 -8.88
N VAL A 294 -6.15 -2.08 -9.44
CA VAL A 294 -6.11 -0.63 -9.36
C VAL A 294 -6.73 -0.15 -8.05
N THR A 295 -6.29 0.99 -7.53
CA THR A 295 -6.88 1.56 -6.30
C THR A 295 -7.40 2.97 -6.48
N PHE A 296 -6.75 3.79 -7.29
CA PHE A 296 -7.07 5.20 -7.36
C PHE A 296 -7.14 5.66 -8.81
N ALA A 297 -8.29 6.19 -9.19
CA ALA A 297 -8.48 6.84 -10.48
C ALA A 297 -7.65 8.13 -10.62
N ARG A 298 -7.45 8.54 -11.85
CA ARG A 298 -6.94 9.85 -12.23
C ARG A 298 -7.87 10.45 -13.27
N TYR A 299 -8.20 11.72 -13.13
CA TYR A 299 -9.09 12.43 -14.04
C TYR A 299 -8.30 13.38 -14.93
N ALA A 300 -8.51 13.32 -16.24
CA ALA A 300 -7.90 14.26 -17.16
C ALA A 300 -8.59 15.63 -17.02
N THR A 301 -7.81 16.69 -16.79
CA THR A 301 -8.34 18.06 -16.70
C THR A 301 -8.53 18.71 -18.08
N GLU A 302 -7.90 18.14 -19.09
CA GLU A 302 -7.98 18.52 -20.51
C GLU A 302 -7.81 17.27 -21.38
N ASP A 303 -8.01 17.39 -22.68
CA ASP A 303 -7.76 16.28 -23.62
C ASP A 303 -6.27 15.92 -23.63
N VAL A 304 -5.93 14.66 -23.31
CA VAL A 304 -4.55 14.16 -23.23
C VAL A 304 -4.41 12.84 -23.97
N GLU A 305 -3.41 12.73 -24.83
CA GLU A 305 -3.06 11.46 -25.47
C GLU A 305 -2.21 10.59 -24.54
N VAL A 306 -2.64 9.36 -24.30
CA VAL A 306 -1.93 8.35 -23.49
C VAL A 306 -1.87 7.04 -24.26
N GLY A 307 -0.67 6.57 -24.57
CA GLY A 307 -0.46 5.28 -25.24
C GLY A 307 -1.18 5.14 -26.59
N GLY A 308 -1.44 6.23 -27.30
CA GLY A 308 -2.19 6.27 -28.56
C GLY A 308 -3.71 6.35 -28.39
N THR A 309 -4.21 6.56 -27.17
CA THR A 309 -5.62 6.83 -26.88
C THR A 309 -5.79 8.28 -26.45
N LEU A 310 -6.75 9.00 -27.06
CA LEU A 310 -7.15 10.32 -26.61
C LEU A 310 -8.10 10.20 -25.43
N VAL A 311 -7.58 10.48 -24.21
CA VAL A 311 -8.37 10.61 -23.00
C VAL A 311 -8.96 12.02 -22.97
N ARG A 312 -10.28 12.13 -22.95
CA ARG A 312 -10.99 13.41 -22.95
C ARG A 312 -10.98 14.07 -21.58
N ALA A 313 -11.11 15.39 -21.54
CA ALA A 313 -11.32 16.12 -20.30
C ALA A 313 -12.50 15.53 -19.50
N GLY A 314 -12.28 15.27 -18.22
CA GLY A 314 -13.24 14.62 -17.32
C GLY A 314 -13.23 13.09 -17.33
N GLU A 315 -12.64 12.46 -18.34
CA GLU A 315 -12.49 10.98 -18.32
C GLU A 315 -11.42 10.55 -17.31
N GLN A 316 -11.60 9.34 -16.79
CA GLN A 316 -10.72 8.77 -15.80
C GLN A 316 -9.85 7.64 -16.36
N VAL A 317 -8.65 7.54 -15.83
CA VAL A 317 -7.69 6.48 -16.10
C VAL A 317 -7.35 5.72 -14.82
N LEU A 318 -7.15 4.42 -14.93
CA LEU A 318 -6.80 3.51 -13.84
C LEU A 318 -5.39 2.94 -14.07
N PRO A 319 -4.36 3.42 -13.34
CA PRO A 319 -3.02 2.85 -13.41
C PRO A 319 -2.97 1.46 -12.76
N ALA A 320 -2.74 0.41 -13.55
CA ALA A 320 -2.63 -0.97 -13.07
C ALA A 320 -1.17 -1.28 -12.67
N LEU A 321 -0.74 -0.85 -11.47
CA LEU A 321 0.63 -0.98 -11.00
C LEU A 321 1.20 -2.42 -11.11
N PRO A 322 0.43 -3.49 -10.80
CA PRO A 322 0.90 -4.86 -11.01
C PRO A 322 1.31 -5.15 -12.45
N SER A 323 0.52 -4.64 -13.41
CA SER A 323 0.84 -4.77 -14.84
C SER A 323 2.13 -4.07 -15.21
N GLY A 324 2.34 -2.83 -14.73
CA GLY A 324 3.56 -2.07 -15.00
C GLY A 324 4.81 -2.71 -14.39
N ASN A 325 4.69 -3.27 -13.20
CA ASN A 325 5.78 -3.99 -12.54
C ASN A 325 6.15 -5.31 -13.21
N HIS A 326 5.28 -5.81 -14.10
CA HIS A 326 5.49 -7.01 -14.90
C HIS A 326 5.59 -6.70 -16.40
N ASP A 327 5.93 -5.47 -16.78
CA ASP A 327 6.09 -5.07 -18.16
C ASP A 327 7.49 -5.52 -18.69
N PRO A 328 7.54 -6.45 -19.69
CA PRO A 328 8.79 -6.96 -20.22
C PRO A 328 9.62 -5.89 -20.97
N SER A 329 9.02 -4.76 -21.32
CA SER A 329 9.77 -3.63 -21.91
C SER A 329 10.72 -2.94 -20.92
N VAL A 330 10.52 -3.18 -19.59
CA VAL A 330 11.32 -2.58 -18.51
C VAL A 330 12.01 -3.64 -17.66
N PHE A 331 11.35 -4.76 -17.41
CA PHE A 331 11.84 -5.85 -16.58
C PHE A 331 12.04 -7.11 -17.43
N ALA A 332 13.28 -7.51 -17.66
CA ALA A 332 13.57 -8.79 -18.32
C ALA A 332 13.00 -9.92 -17.46
N ASP A 333 12.35 -10.89 -18.11
CA ASP A 333 11.70 -12.02 -17.44
C ASP A 333 10.91 -11.60 -16.19
N PRO A 334 9.88 -10.74 -16.35
CA PRO A 334 9.22 -10.07 -15.22
C PRO A 334 8.49 -11.05 -14.28
N GLY A 335 8.18 -12.26 -14.74
CA GLY A 335 7.59 -13.35 -13.96
C GLY A 335 8.60 -14.12 -13.11
N GLU A 336 9.90 -13.83 -13.24
CA GLU A 336 10.95 -14.44 -12.43
C GLU A 336 11.35 -13.55 -11.26
N LEU A 337 11.55 -14.17 -10.09
CA LEU A 337 12.07 -13.50 -8.91
C LEU A 337 13.61 -13.45 -9.01
N ASP A 338 14.17 -12.30 -9.37
CA ASP A 338 15.59 -12.12 -9.65
C ASP A 338 16.25 -11.08 -8.74
N PHE A 339 17.02 -11.53 -7.73
CA PHE A 339 17.74 -10.65 -6.79
C PHE A 339 19.00 -9.99 -7.40
N HIS A 340 19.40 -10.40 -8.60
CA HIS A 340 20.50 -9.77 -9.35
C HIS A 340 20.03 -8.79 -10.43
N ARG A 341 18.74 -8.44 -10.42
CA ARG A 341 18.19 -7.44 -11.34
C ARG A 341 18.91 -6.10 -11.17
N GLY A 342 19.66 -5.67 -12.20
CA GLY A 342 20.55 -4.51 -12.10
C GLY A 342 19.84 -3.17 -11.89
N SER A 343 18.63 -3.00 -12.48
CA SER A 343 17.76 -1.83 -12.27
C SER A 343 16.36 -2.30 -11.95
N ASN A 344 15.79 -1.78 -10.86
CA ASN A 344 14.46 -2.16 -10.40
C ASN A 344 13.58 -0.92 -10.14
N PRO A 345 13.18 -0.19 -11.20
CA PRO A 345 12.37 1.02 -11.08
C PRO A 345 10.87 0.70 -10.88
N HIS A 346 10.53 -0.22 -9.97
CA HIS A 346 9.14 -0.66 -9.76
C HIS A 346 8.23 0.49 -9.30
N LEU A 347 6.94 0.37 -9.60
CA LEU A 347 5.93 1.36 -9.30
C LEU A 347 5.10 1.03 -8.04
N SER A 348 5.46 0.02 -7.26
CA SER A 348 4.69 -0.43 -6.07
C SER A 348 4.49 0.65 -5.02
N PHE A 349 5.39 1.64 -4.95
CA PHE A 349 5.24 2.83 -4.11
C PHE A 349 4.57 4.02 -4.82
N GLY A 350 4.00 3.80 -5.99
CA GLY A 350 3.53 4.87 -6.85
C GLY A 350 4.66 5.67 -7.50
N TYR A 351 4.30 6.79 -8.15
CA TYR A 351 5.25 7.69 -8.78
C TYR A 351 4.72 9.14 -8.76
N GLY A 352 5.62 10.14 -8.82
CA GLY A 352 5.23 11.55 -8.83
C GLY A 352 4.80 12.09 -7.48
N THR A 353 3.82 12.99 -7.46
CA THR A 353 3.37 13.72 -6.25
C THR A 353 2.83 12.81 -5.15
N HIS A 354 2.27 11.66 -5.51
CA HIS A 354 1.72 10.67 -4.56
C HIS A 354 2.65 9.49 -4.29
N HIS A 355 3.95 9.61 -4.56
CA HIS A 355 4.91 8.57 -4.16
C HIS A 355 4.84 8.31 -2.65
N CYS A 356 4.85 7.04 -2.24
CA CYS A 356 4.69 6.63 -0.85
C CYS A 356 5.75 7.26 0.06
N MET A 357 5.31 7.94 1.11
CA MET A 357 6.21 8.56 2.10
C MET A 357 6.86 7.53 3.01
N GLY A 358 6.17 6.41 3.26
CA GLY A 358 6.65 5.30 4.09
C GLY A 358 7.65 4.37 3.40
N ALA A 359 7.97 4.56 2.10
CA ALA A 359 8.83 3.66 1.35
C ALA A 359 10.18 3.33 2.02
N PRO A 360 10.91 4.29 2.64
CA PRO A 360 12.15 3.97 3.37
C PRO A 360 11.92 3.05 4.57
N LEU A 361 10.83 3.26 5.31
CA LEU A 361 10.47 2.46 6.47
C LEU A 361 10.06 1.04 6.08
N VAL A 362 9.25 0.90 5.02
CA VAL A 362 8.82 -0.41 4.50
C VAL A 362 10.03 -1.23 4.04
N ARG A 363 10.93 -0.64 3.24
CA ARG A 363 12.18 -1.31 2.82
C ARG A 363 13.04 -1.73 4.00
N MET A 364 13.17 -0.88 5.00
CA MET A 364 13.93 -1.18 6.21
C MET A 364 13.32 -2.36 6.97
N LEU A 365 12.01 -2.37 7.21
CA LEU A 365 11.33 -3.44 7.95
C LEU A 365 11.39 -4.78 7.21
N ILE A 366 11.12 -4.79 5.91
CA ILE A 366 11.24 -6.01 5.09
C ILE A 366 12.69 -6.51 5.11
N GLY A 367 13.68 -5.62 4.98
CA GLY A 367 15.09 -5.98 5.01
C GLY A 367 15.51 -6.61 6.35
N VAL A 368 15.08 -6.05 7.48
CA VAL A 368 15.33 -6.60 8.82
C VAL A 368 14.68 -7.98 8.97
N ALA A 369 13.41 -8.12 8.57
CA ALA A 369 12.69 -9.36 8.70
C ALA A 369 13.29 -10.48 7.82
N ILE A 370 13.69 -10.17 6.59
CA ILE A 370 14.35 -11.12 5.69
C ILE A 370 15.73 -11.52 6.23
N SER A 371 16.52 -10.57 6.76
CA SER A 371 17.80 -10.87 7.41
C SER A 371 17.60 -11.93 8.53
N SER A 372 16.66 -11.67 9.43
CA SER A 372 16.35 -12.60 10.53
C SER A 372 15.88 -13.97 10.03
N LEU A 373 15.03 -14.02 8.99
CA LEU A 373 14.60 -15.28 8.36
C LEU A 373 15.78 -16.04 7.73
N SER A 374 16.71 -15.32 7.11
CA SER A 374 17.89 -15.92 6.47
C SER A 374 18.89 -16.46 7.47
N GLU A 375 18.98 -15.90 8.67
CA GLU A 375 19.88 -16.34 9.74
C GLU A 375 19.31 -17.50 10.58
N CYS A 376 17.98 -17.68 10.59
CA CYS A 376 17.34 -18.78 11.28
C CYS A 376 17.64 -20.15 10.66
N PRO A 377 17.55 -21.26 11.41
CA PRO A 377 17.54 -22.59 10.83
C PRO A 377 16.53 -22.69 9.66
N PRO A 378 16.81 -23.50 8.63
CA PRO A 378 15.91 -23.61 7.48
C PRO A 378 14.49 -23.93 7.89
N MET A 379 13.55 -23.06 7.49
CA MET A 379 12.12 -23.24 7.67
C MET A 379 11.48 -23.63 6.34
N ARG A 380 10.42 -24.42 6.40
CA ARG A 380 9.57 -24.78 5.25
C ARG A 380 8.11 -24.66 5.66
N LEU A 381 7.22 -24.51 4.69
CA LEU A 381 5.79 -24.57 4.95
C LEU A 381 5.44 -25.89 5.66
N ALA A 382 4.60 -25.82 6.67
CA ALA A 382 4.10 -26.99 7.41
C ALA A 382 2.91 -27.64 6.69
N VAL A 383 2.31 -26.95 5.73
CA VAL A 383 1.21 -27.40 4.88
C VAL A 383 1.58 -27.21 3.42
N SER A 384 0.86 -27.85 2.49
CA SER A 384 1.03 -27.58 1.08
C SER A 384 0.59 -26.14 0.73
N ASP A 385 1.17 -25.57 -0.32
CA ASP A 385 0.83 -24.21 -0.78
C ASP A 385 -0.68 -24.05 -1.11
N ASP A 386 -1.32 -25.13 -1.60
CA ASP A 386 -2.75 -25.14 -1.91
C ASP A 386 -3.67 -25.12 -0.68
N GLU A 387 -3.13 -25.43 0.50
CA GLU A 387 -3.88 -25.42 1.76
C GLU A 387 -3.79 -24.08 2.50
N LEU A 388 -2.95 -23.14 2.02
CA LEU A 388 -2.83 -21.84 2.64
C LEU A 388 -4.09 -21.00 2.43
N PRO A 389 -4.66 -20.42 3.50
CA PRO A 389 -5.87 -19.60 3.41
C PRO A 389 -5.52 -18.20 2.85
N TRP A 390 -5.97 -17.93 1.63
CA TRP A 390 -5.78 -16.65 0.98
C TRP A 390 -6.95 -15.71 1.20
N ARG A 391 -6.67 -14.47 1.59
CA ARG A 391 -7.61 -13.35 1.57
C ARG A 391 -7.58 -12.73 0.16
N SER A 392 -8.53 -13.16 -0.67
CA SER A 392 -8.73 -12.66 -2.04
C SER A 392 -9.88 -11.65 -2.15
N ASP A 393 -10.62 -11.47 -1.07
CA ASP A 393 -11.73 -10.54 -0.89
C ASP A 393 -11.28 -9.11 -0.52
N LEU A 394 -9.97 -8.84 -0.57
CA LEU A 394 -9.37 -7.55 -0.27
C LEU A 394 -8.67 -6.98 -1.51
N LEU A 395 -8.63 -5.64 -1.62
CA LEU A 395 -7.79 -4.93 -2.61
C LEU A 395 -6.32 -5.33 -2.53
N ILE A 396 -5.89 -5.82 -1.36
CA ILE A 396 -4.52 -6.19 -1.05
C ILE A 396 -4.50 -7.64 -0.61
N ARG A 397 -4.04 -8.52 -1.50
CA ARG A 397 -4.02 -9.98 -1.28
C ARG A 397 -2.90 -10.41 -0.35
N ARG A 398 -3.20 -11.35 0.52
CA ARG A 398 -2.23 -12.03 1.38
C ARG A 398 -2.73 -13.40 1.81
N VAL A 399 -1.81 -14.24 2.27
CA VAL A 399 -2.20 -15.39 3.09
C VAL A 399 -2.61 -14.89 4.49
N GLU A 400 -3.60 -15.54 5.10
CA GLU A 400 -4.09 -15.20 6.44
C GLU A 400 -3.16 -15.77 7.51
N THR A 401 -2.65 -16.98 7.29
CA THR A 401 -1.72 -17.70 8.15
C THR A 401 -0.59 -18.31 7.34
N LEU A 402 0.61 -18.37 7.91
CA LEU A 402 1.80 -18.92 7.27
C LEU A 402 2.49 -19.91 8.22
N PRO A 403 1.91 -21.13 8.37
CA PRO A 403 2.46 -22.14 9.26
C PRO A 403 3.75 -22.75 8.70
N VAL A 404 4.79 -22.82 9.53
CA VAL A 404 6.10 -23.35 9.15
C VAL A 404 6.62 -24.39 10.13
N THR A 405 7.51 -25.24 9.63
CA THR A 405 8.27 -26.21 10.43
C THR A 405 9.75 -26.14 10.03
N ARG A 406 10.61 -26.68 10.89
CA ARG A 406 12.04 -26.86 10.60
C ARG A 406 12.31 -28.08 9.75
#